data_ab585234e85ee866983c996de6ab0d28
#
_entry.id   ab585234e85ee866983c996de6ab0d28
#
_cell.length_a   1.000
_cell.length_b   1.000
_cell.length_c   1.000
_cell.angle_alpha   90.00
_cell.angle_beta   90.00
_cell.angle_gamma   90.00
#
_symmetry.space_group_name_H-M   'P 1'
#
loop_
_entity.id
_entity.type
_entity.pdbx_description
1 polymer ?
#
loop_
_entity_poly.entity_id
_entity_poly.type
_entity_poly.pdbx_seq_one_letter_code
_entity_poly.pdbx_strand_id
1 'polypeptide(L)'
;FWNRKPGDTQAWQTGSLAEVVNAVEYFEEHEVHINRSGRDMPGSNWHTYVQDLDGHTNELYYGMEQIGWDGRSKPLDMYYRKFTEKATLPQPSEEDEIEEAIAKGIDLASGFRDTEDLPRTYDVEGMLLARPFKITKIGPVDIFVDDVDAAVRFYTEEMGFTLTEDVLYQAERFAFLRAGTEHHSLSLWPKSMREEMGFWDGSTCASFGVEVGSFEQLRNGVAFLKESGVEIREVPAELHPGVDYAAYAIDPDGHAIQLYYYMENVGWQGSSRDVSKQTPIDQWPETISPLSDTYADQTYTGPLG
;
A
#
# COMPACT_ATOMS: atom_id res chain seq x y z
N PHE A 1 -10.00 -9.23 26.51
CA PHE A 1 -8.79 -8.93 25.70
C PHE A 1 -9.11 -8.49 24.26
N TRP A 2 -10.39 -8.23 23.92
CA TRP A 2 -10.82 -7.88 22.55
C TRP A 2 -11.49 -6.50 22.47
N ASN A 3 -11.07 -5.54 23.30
CA ASN A 3 -11.65 -4.19 23.33
C ASN A 3 -10.67 -3.10 22.83
N ARG A 4 -9.63 -3.47 22.08
CA ARG A 4 -8.95 -2.50 21.23
C ARG A 4 -9.71 -2.47 19.89
N LYS A 5 -10.03 -1.27 19.41
CA LYS A 5 -10.39 -1.09 17.99
C LYS A 5 -9.36 -1.87 17.20
N PRO A 6 -9.72 -2.66 16.18
CA PRO A 6 -8.72 -3.30 15.34
C PRO A 6 -7.82 -2.18 14.83
N GLY A 7 -6.54 -2.23 15.16
CA GLY A 7 -5.55 -1.34 14.60
C GLY A 7 -5.48 -1.64 13.11
N ASP A 8 -5.30 -0.61 12.32
CA ASP A 8 -5.13 -0.76 10.88
C ASP A 8 -3.93 -1.66 10.62
N THR A 9 -4.03 -2.51 9.61
CA THR A 9 -2.96 -3.43 9.22
C THR A 9 -2.33 -2.93 7.92
N GLN A 10 -1.01 -2.83 7.93
CA GLN A 10 -0.19 -2.50 6.77
C GLN A 10 0.62 -3.73 6.40
N ALA A 11 0.72 -4.06 5.11
CA ALA A 11 1.43 -5.23 4.63
C ALA A 11 2.64 -4.83 3.78
N TRP A 12 3.80 -5.37 4.11
CA TRP A 12 5.09 -5.10 3.48
C TRP A 12 5.65 -6.39 2.90
N GLN A 13 5.81 -6.42 1.59
CA GLN A 13 6.40 -7.57 0.93
C GLN A 13 7.91 -7.62 1.18
N THR A 14 8.39 -8.76 1.68
CA THR A 14 9.82 -9.03 1.82
C THR A 14 10.42 -9.57 0.53
N GLY A 15 11.73 -9.50 0.39
CA GLY A 15 12.45 -9.99 -0.79
C GLY A 15 12.49 -11.51 -0.89
N SER A 16 12.29 -12.23 0.22
CA SER A 16 12.34 -13.69 0.26
C SER A 16 11.55 -14.28 1.42
N LEU A 17 11.17 -15.55 1.31
CA LEU A 17 10.60 -16.31 2.42
C LEU A 17 11.56 -16.41 3.60
N ALA A 18 12.88 -16.46 3.34
CA ALA A 18 13.88 -16.51 4.40
C ALA A 18 13.82 -15.29 5.32
N GLU A 19 13.51 -14.10 4.78
CA GLU A 19 13.34 -12.88 5.57
C GLU A 19 12.14 -12.99 6.50
N VAL A 20 10.99 -13.51 6.04
CA VAL A 20 9.83 -13.74 6.90
C VAL A 20 10.13 -14.74 8.01
N VAL A 21 10.88 -15.82 7.70
CA VAL A 21 11.28 -16.83 8.69
C VAL A 21 12.20 -16.22 9.73
N ASN A 22 13.20 -15.46 9.29
CA ASN A 22 14.21 -14.85 10.17
C ASN A 22 13.65 -13.67 10.97
N ALA A 23 12.64 -12.99 10.45
CA ALA A 23 12.00 -11.84 11.11
C ALA A 23 11.46 -12.22 12.50
N VAL A 24 11.00 -13.45 12.70
CA VAL A 24 10.49 -13.90 14.01
C VAL A 24 11.59 -13.83 15.07
N GLU A 25 12.76 -14.42 14.78
CA GLU A 25 13.90 -14.43 15.70
C GLU A 25 14.41 -13.00 15.94
N TYR A 26 14.54 -12.22 14.86
CA TYR A 26 14.96 -10.84 14.92
C TYR A 26 14.07 -9.99 15.85
N PHE A 27 12.73 -10.04 15.67
CA PHE A 27 11.81 -9.27 16.49
C PHE A 27 11.74 -9.76 17.93
N GLU A 28 11.90 -11.07 18.18
CA GLU A 28 12.01 -11.62 19.54
C GLU A 28 13.26 -11.08 20.25
N GLU A 29 14.42 -11.00 19.56
CA GLU A 29 15.67 -10.45 20.10
C GLU A 29 15.61 -8.94 20.40
N HIS A 30 14.78 -8.19 19.65
CA HIS A 30 14.59 -6.75 19.81
C HIS A 30 13.37 -6.39 20.68
N GLU A 31 12.78 -7.36 21.34
CA GLU A 31 11.61 -7.19 22.22
C GLU A 31 10.39 -6.55 21.53
N VAL A 32 10.29 -6.68 20.18
CA VAL A 32 9.14 -6.23 19.43
C VAL A 32 7.99 -7.22 19.57
N HIS A 33 6.79 -6.74 19.83
CA HIS A 33 5.63 -7.61 20.04
C HIS A 33 5.18 -8.28 18.73
N ILE A 34 5.26 -9.60 18.69
CA ILE A 34 4.76 -10.42 17.58
C ILE A 34 3.34 -10.88 17.91
N ASN A 35 2.38 -10.47 17.08
CA ASN A 35 0.99 -10.92 17.22
C ASN A 35 0.85 -12.38 16.80
N ARG A 36 1.41 -12.74 15.66
CA ARG A 36 1.41 -14.10 15.13
C ARG A 36 2.40 -14.24 13.98
N SER A 37 2.75 -15.48 13.65
CA SER A 37 3.47 -15.85 12.44
C SER A 37 2.83 -17.10 11.86
N GLY A 38 2.72 -17.20 10.53
CA GLY A 38 2.10 -18.34 9.88
C GLY A 38 1.69 -18.07 8.44
N ARG A 39 0.70 -18.81 7.97
CA ARG A 39 0.10 -18.66 6.64
C ARG A 39 -1.40 -18.39 6.76
N ASP A 40 -1.90 -17.45 6.01
CA ASP A 40 -3.27 -16.96 6.17
C ASP A 40 -4.00 -16.82 4.82
N MET A 41 -5.28 -16.54 4.91
CA MET A 41 -6.18 -16.17 3.83
C MET A 41 -6.72 -14.75 4.09
N PRO A 42 -7.02 -13.99 3.04
CA PRO A 42 -6.83 -14.28 1.62
C PRO A 42 -5.36 -14.16 1.19
N GLY A 43 -5.03 -14.68 0.02
CA GLY A 43 -3.71 -14.50 -0.59
C GLY A 43 -2.70 -15.61 -0.28
N SER A 44 -2.99 -16.51 0.66
CA SER A 44 -2.17 -17.71 0.94
C SER A 44 -0.68 -17.44 1.15
N ASN A 45 -0.34 -16.27 1.72
CA ASN A 45 1.02 -15.81 1.98
C ASN A 45 1.55 -16.29 3.32
N TRP A 46 2.86 -16.47 3.40
CA TRP A 46 3.56 -16.58 4.67
C TRP A 46 3.81 -15.19 5.25
N HIS A 47 3.59 -15.03 6.55
CA HIS A 47 3.66 -13.74 7.20
C HIS A 47 4.15 -13.78 8.64
N THR A 48 4.62 -12.63 9.11
CA THR A 48 4.84 -12.32 10.53
C THR A 48 4.20 -10.96 10.81
N TYR A 49 3.31 -10.92 11.79
CA TYR A 49 2.62 -9.71 12.23
C TYR A 49 3.25 -9.15 13.48
N VAL A 50 3.70 -7.91 13.42
CA VAL A 50 4.26 -7.17 14.55
C VAL A 50 3.46 -5.90 14.79
N GLN A 51 3.53 -5.35 16.01
CA GLN A 51 2.90 -4.08 16.35
C GLN A 51 3.95 -3.00 16.54
N ASP A 52 3.65 -1.81 16.03
CA ASP A 52 4.39 -0.61 16.40
C ASP A 52 3.94 -0.07 17.77
N LEU A 53 4.52 1.06 18.18
CA LEU A 53 4.28 1.64 19.50
C LEU A 53 2.85 2.18 19.67
N ASP A 54 2.17 2.54 18.60
CA ASP A 54 0.80 3.03 18.58
C ASP A 54 -0.23 1.91 18.40
N GLY A 55 0.26 0.68 18.18
CA GLY A 55 -0.56 -0.52 18.02
C GLY A 55 -1.02 -0.79 16.60
N HIS A 56 -0.45 -0.12 15.59
CA HIS A 56 -0.65 -0.50 14.20
C HIS A 56 -0.03 -1.87 13.96
N THR A 57 -0.71 -2.68 13.18
CA THR A 57 -0.22 -3.99 12.81
C THR A 57 0.57 -3.89 11.50
N ASN A 58 1.82 -4.32 11.55
CA ASN A 58 2.69 -4.45 10.39
C ASN A 58 2.81 -5.93 10.02
N GLU A 59 2.39 -6.28 8.83
CA GLU A 59 2.54 -7.61 8.26
C GLU A 59 3.77 -7.63 7.36
N LEU A 60 4.78 -8.43 7.71
CA LEU A 60 5.84 -8.77 6.78
C LEU A 60 5.43 -10.06 6.09
N TYR A 61 5.33 -10.05 4.77
CA TYR A 61 4.83 -11.21 4.04
C TYR A 61 5.69 -11.57 2.81
N TYR A 62 5.55 -12.83 2.38
CA TYR A 62 6.11 -13.33 1.15
C TYR A 62 5.18 -14.35 0.49
N GLY A 63 5.10 -14.32 -0.83
CA GLY A 63 4.40 -15.33 -1.61
C GLY A 63 2.89 -15.10 -1.71
N MET A 64 2.43 -13.87 -1.87
CA MET A 64 1.01 -13.63 -2.13
C MET A 64 0.56 -14.35 -3.40
N GLU A 65 -0.57 -15.03 -3.31
CA GLU A 65 -1.19 -15.72 -4.43
C GLU A 65 -1.44 -14.75 -5.59
N GLN A 66 -1.06 -15.21 -6.78
CA GLN A 66 -1.44 -14.52 -8.02
C GLN A 66 -2.75 -15.08 -8.54
N ILE A 67 -3.71 -14.21 -8.84
CA ILE A 67 -4.94 -14.61 -9.52
C ILE A 67 -4.60 -15.08 -10.93
N GLY A 68 -5.06 -16.27 -11.29
CA GLY A 68 -4.78 -16.87 -12.60
C GLY A 68 -5.36 -16.06 -13.78
N TRP A 69 -4.93 -16.39 -14.98
CA TRP A 69 -5.35 -15.70 -16.22
C TRP A 69 -6.86 -15.65 -16.45
N ASP A 70 -7.59 -16.59 -15.88
CA ASP A 70 -9.04 -16.64 -15.92
C ASP A 70 -9.71 -15.95 -14.72
N GLY A 71 -8.94 -15.25 -13.89
CA GLY A 71 -9.43 -14.58 -12.68
C GLY A 71 -9.79 -15.55 -11.54
N ARG A 72 -9.26 -16.77 -11.58
CA ARG A 72 -9.59 -17.80 -10.59
C ARG A 72 -8.50 -17.90 -9.52
N SER A 73 -8.91 -17.87 -8.26
CA SER A 73 -8.04 -18.15 -7.12
C SER A 73 -7.88 -19.65 -6.89
N LYS A 74 -6.89 -20.04 -6.09
CA LYS A 74 -6.75 -21.44 -5.65
C LYS A 74 -7.98 -21.88 -4.84
N PRO A 75 -8.39 -23.16 -4.92
CA PRO A 75 -9.43 -23.70 -4.08
C PRO A 75 -9.10 -23.63 -2.59
N LEU A 76 -10.12 -23.48 -1.75
CA LEU A 76 -9.92 -23.41 -0.29
C LEU A 76 -9.17 -24.60 0.29
N ASP A 77 -9.32 -25.78 -0.31
CA ASP A 77 -8.68 -27.01 0.13
C ASP A 77 -7.15 -27.03 -0.10
N MET A 78 -6.64 -26.11 -0.92
CA MET A 78 -5.19 -25.90 -1.12
C MET A 78 -4.56 -24.99 -0.07
N TYR A 79 -5.38 -24.24 0.68
CA TYR A 79 -4.85 -23.33 1.66
C TYR A 79 -4.54 -24.02 2.98
N TYR A 80 -3.36 -23.75 3.46
CA TYR A 80 -2.96 -24.14 4.79
C TYR A 80 -3.44 -23.11 5.81
N ARG A 81 -4.29 -23.53 6.75
CA ARG A 81 -4.98 -22.63 7.69
C ARG A 81 -4.39 -22.59 9.09
N LYS A 82 -3.12 -22.92 9.26
CA LYS A 82 -2.49 -22.83 10.57
C LYS A 82 -1.84 -21.47 10.75
N PHE A 83 -2.55 -20.59 11.44
CA PHE A 83 -2.15 -19.21 11.70
C PHE A 83 -0.88 -19.05 12.55
N THR A 84 -0.36 -20.08 13.13
CA THR A 84 0.78 -20.05 14.07
C THR A 84 1.92 -20.98 13.68
N GLU A 85 1.87 -21.58 12.52
CA GLU A 85 2.93 -22.46 12.04
C GLU A 85 4.00 -21.65 11.31
N LYS A 86 5.24 -21.73 11.79
CA LYS A 86 6.37 -21.09 11.13
C LYS A 86 6.58 -21.72 9.75
N ALA A 87 6.89 -20.88 8.75
CA ALA A 87 7.34 -21.36 7.45
C ALA A 87 8.62 -22.18 7.60
N THR A 88 8.74 -23.22 6.79
CA THR A 88 9.96 -24.01 6.67
C THR A 88 10.59 -23.81 5.30
N LEU A 89 11.92 -23.91 5.25
CA LEU A 89 12.65 -23.84 4.00
C LEU A 89 13.13 -25.24 3.58
N PRO A 90 13.16 -25.58 2.27
CA PRO A 90 12.63 -24.77 1.16
C PRO A 90 11.10 -24.82 1.07
N GLN A 91 10.50 -23.77 0.51
CA GLN A 91 9.09 -23.81 0.13
C GLN A 91 8.92 -24.69 -1.12
N PRO A 92 7.87 -25.52 -1.22
CA PRO A 92 7.53 -26.20 -2.46
C PRO A 92 7.24 -25.19 -3.58
N SER A 93 7.51 -25.57 -4.81
CA SER A 93 7.12 -24.77 -5.97
C SER A 93 5.60 -24.77 -6.14
N GLU A 94 5.06 -23.81 -6.88
CA GLU A 94 3.64 -23.81 -7.21
C GLU A 94 3.24 -25.05 -8.02
N GLU A 95 4.14 -25.54 -8.87
CA GLU A 95 3.94 -26.76 -9.63
C GLU A 95 3.80 -27.99 -8.70
N ASP A 96 4.66 -28.11 -7.68
CA ASP A 96 4.57 -29.17 -6.68
C ASP A 96 3.25 -29.08 -5.89
N GLU A 97 2.79 -27.87 -5.53
CA GLU A 97 1.51 -27.67 -4.85
C GLU A 97 0.33 -28.09 -5.71
N ILE A 98 0.35 -27.79 -7.01
CA ILE A 98 -0.69 -28.19 -7.97
C ILE A 98 -0.70 -29.71 -8.16
N GLU A 99 0.46 -30.34 -8.35
CA GLU A 99 0.57 -31.79 -8.49
C GLU A 99 0.05 -32.51 -7.24
N GLU A 100 0.40 -32.03 -6.06
CA GLU A 100 -0.09 -32.57 -4.79
C GLU A 100 -1.61 -32.41 -4.65
N ALA A 101 -2.16 -31.26 -5.06
CA ALA A 101 -3.60 -31.03 -5.05
C ALA A 101 -4.36 -31.99 -5.99
N ILE A 102 -3.84 -32.20 -7.19
CA ILE A 102 -4.40 -33.16 -8.16
C ILE A 102 -4.35 -34.57 -7.58
N ALA A 103 -3.21 -34.97 -6.99
CA ALA A 103 -3.06 -36.28 -6.38
C ALA A 103 -4.02 -36.52 -5.20
N LYS A 104 -4.42 -35.45 -4.49
CA LYS A 104 -5.41 -35.48 -3.42
C LYS A 104 -6.86 -35.43 -3.94
N GLY A 105 -7.08 -35.28 -5.25
CA GLY A 105 -8.39 -35.18 -5.86
C GLY A 105 -9.10 -33.84 -5.62
N ILE A 106 -8.34 -32.79 -5.35
CA ILE A 106 -8.91 -31.44 -5.21
C ILE A 106 -9.36 -30.95 -6.58
N ASP A 107 -10.59 -30.44 -6.66
CA ASP A 107 -11.09 -29.77 -7.86
C ASP A 107 -10.49 -28.36 -7.97
N LEU A 108 -9.48 -28.22 -8.80
CA LEU A 108 -8.81 -26.93 -9.03
C LEU A 108 -9.76 -25.86 -9.62
N ALA A 109 -10.88 -26.28 -10.23
CA ALA A 109 -11.88 -25.35 -10.76
C ALA A 109 -12.84 -24.81 -9.68
N SER A 110 -12.80 -25.33 -8.44
CA SER A 110 -13.66 -24.88 -7.35
C SER A 110 -13.18 -23.58 -6.68
N GLY A 111 -12.03 -23.05 -7.07
CA GLY A 111 -11.55 -21.75 -6.59
C GLY A 111 -12.49 -20.60 -6.95
N PHE A 112 -12.51 -19.58 -6.12
CA PHE A 112 -13.28 -18.37 -6.39
C PHE A 112 -12.82 -17.74 -7.71
N ARG A 113 -13.77 -17.31 -8.53
CA ARG A 113 -13.49 -16.56 -9.74
C ARG A 113 -14.13 -15.19 -9.65
N ASP A 114 -13.30 -14.17 -9.72
CA ASP A 114 -13.80 -12.81 -9.85
C ASP A 114 -14.21 -12.53 -11.31
N THR A 115 -15.39 -11.97 -11.47
CA THR A 115 -15.88 -11.49 -12.76
C THR A 115 -16.38 -10.06 -12.54
N GLU A 116 -15.72 -9.09 -13.17
CA GLU A 116 -16.24 -7.74 -13.19
C GLU A 116 -17.46 -7.67 -14.12
N ASP A 117 -18.64 -7.46 -13.55
CA ASP A 117 -19.91 -7.39 -14.28
C ASP A 117 -20.23 -5.98 -14.79
N LEU A 118 -19.39 -4.98 -14.47
CA LEU A 118 -19.59 -3.59 -14.90
C LEU A 118 -19.33 -3.44 -16.42
N PRO A 119 -20.18 -2.67 -17.12
CA PRO A 119 -19.95 -2.37 -18.53
C PRO A 119 -18.62 -1.65 -18.76
N ARG A 120 -17.81 -2.15 -19.68
CA ARG A 120 -16.53 -1.54 -20.07
C ARG A 120 -16.79 -0.51 -21.18
N THR A 121 -17.04 0.74 -20.80
CA THR A 121 -17.47 1.80 -21.73
C THR A 121 -16.46 2.92 -21.90
N TYR A 122 -15.43 2.98 -21.03
CA TYR A 122 -14.39 4.02 -21.09
C TYR A 122 -13.21 3.52 -21.93
N ASP A 123 -12.87 4.24 -22.97
CA ASP A 123 -11.62 4.02 -23.71
C ASP A 123 -10.48 4.73 -22.94
N VAL A 124 -9.60 3.94 -22.36
CA VAL A 124 -8.43 4.42 -21.63
C VAL A 124 -7.19 3.94 -22.38
N GLU A 125 -6.60 4.85 -23.16
CA GLU A 125 -5.39 4.56 -23.93
C GLU A 125 -5.53 3.30 -24.83
N GLY A 126 -6.69 3.12 -25.45
CA GLY A 126 -6.99 2.00 -26.34
C GLY A 126 -7.51 0.74 -25.65
N MET A 127 -7.71 0.77 -24.35
CA MET A 127 -8.36 -0.31 -23.58
C MET A 127 -9.73 0.12 -23.09
N LEU A 128 -10.72 -0.76 -23.25
CA LEU A 128 -12.04 -0.52 -22.68
C LEU A 128 -12.06 -0.97 -21.21
N LEU A 129 -12.32 -0.01 -20.32
CA LEU A 129 -12.42 -0.24 -18.88
C LEU A 129 -13.82 0.17 -18.37
N ALA A 130 -14.16 -0.33 -17.19
CA ALA A 130 -15.41 0.05 -16.50
C ALA A 130 -15.33 1.43 -15.85
N ARG A 131 -14.13 2.02 -15.77
CA ARG A 131 -13.84 3.36 -15.21
C ARG A 131 -12.84 4.08 -16.10
N PRO A 132 -12.79 5.44 -16.07
CA PRO A 132 -11.87 6.21 -16.90
C PRO A 132 -10.42 6.21 -16.39
N PHE A 133 -10.07 5.29 -15.53
CA PHE A 133 -8.72 5.12 -14.97
C PHE A 133 -8.45 3.67 -14.59
N LYS A 134 -7.18 3.32 -14.50
CA LYS A 134 -6.67 2.06 -13.99
C LYS A 134 -5.77 2.33 -12.79
N ILE A 135 -5.98 1.60 -11.70
CA ILE A 135 -5.05 1.59 -10.56
C ILE A 135 -3.86 0.73 -10.93
N THR A 136 -2.66 1.28 -10.85
CA THR A 136 -1.40 0.63 -11.21
C THR A 136 -0.57 0.22 -10.00
N LYS A 137 -0.75 0.92 -8.88
CA LYS A 137 -0.02 0.66 -7.63
C LYS A 137 -0.88 1.05 -6.44
N ILE A 138 -0.67 0.38 -5.30
CA ILE A 138 -1.22 0.75 -4.00
C ILE A 138 -0.07 1.23 -3.12
N GLY A 139 -0.26 2.32 -2.41
CA GLY A 139 0.69 3.05 -1.57
C GLY A 139 0.77 4.52 -2.01
N PRO A 140 1.31 5.40 -1.16
CA PRO A 140 1.83 5.19 0.20
C PRO A 140 0.72 4.92 1.22
N VAL A 141 1.11 4.68 2.47
CA VAL A 141 0.20 4.63 3.61
C VAL A 141 0.55 5.77 4.57
N ASP A 142 -0.45 6.53 4.98
CA ASP A 142 -0.30 7.59 5.98
C ASP A 142 -0.98 7.15 7.28
N ILE A 143 -0.27 7.23 8.40
CA ILE A 143 -0.79 6.81 9.70
C ILE A 143 -0.65 7.90 10.76
N PHE A 144 -1.64 7.96 11.65
CA PHE A 144 -1.57 8.81 12.83
C PHE A 144 -0.85 8.11 13.97
N VAL A 145 0.15 8.77 14.53
CA VAL A 145 0.98 8.29 15.64
C VAL A 145 0.94 9.26 16.81
N ASP A 146 1.06 8.74 18.02
CA ASP A 146 1.07 9.56 19.24
C ASP A 146 2.41 10.30 19.42
N ASP A 147 3.53 9.67 19.03
CA ASP A 147 4.88 10.22 19.11
C ASP A 147 5.64 9.95 17.80
N VAL A 148 5.77 10.98 16.97
CA VAL A 148 6.45 10.87 15.66
C VAL A 148 7.91 10.49 15.80
N ASP A 149 8.64 10.99 16.82
CA ASP A 149 10.05 10.67 17.03
C ASP A 149 10.25 9.19 17.41
N ALA A 150 9.38 8.67 18.27
CA ALA A 150 9.41 7.27 18.65
C ALA A 150 9.01 6.36 17.48
N ALA A 151 7.99 6.74 16.71
CA ALA A 151 7.58 6.01 15.51
C ALA A 151 8.68 6.00 14.43
N VAL A 152 9.34 7.13 14.17
CA VAL A 152 10.47 7.19 13.24
C VAL A 152 11.56 6.20 13.67
N ARG A 153 11.94 6.16 14.95
CA ARG A 153 12.94 5.18 15.43
C ARG A 153 12.49 3.75 15.16
N PHE A 154 11.26 3.40 15.53
CA PHE A 154 10.73 2.05 15.29
C PHE A 154 10.80 1.67 13.81
N TYR A 155 10.29 2.51 12.92
CA TYR A 155 10.26 2.19 11.49
C TYR A 155 11.64 2.20 10.85
N THR A 156 12.59 2.99 11.33
CA THR A 156 13.96 3.02 10.78
C THR A 156 14.88 1.97 11.38
N GLU A 157 14.82 1.75 12.69
CA GLU A 157 15.76 0.88 13.40
C GLU A 157 15.28 -0.59 13.39
N GLU A 158 13.97 -0.83 13.56
CA GLU A 158 13.42 -2.19 13.65
C GLU A 158 12.85 -2.70 12.31
N MET A 159 12.19 -1.83 11.54
CA MET A 159 11.51 -2.20 10.30
C MET A 159 12.36 -1.97 9.05
N GLY A 160 13.48 -1.24 9.14
CA GLY A 160 14.42 -1.03 8.04
C GLY A 160 14.00 0.03 7.01
N PHE A 161 13.04 0.88 7.32
CA PHE A 161 12.70 2.02 6.47
C PHE A 161 13.79 3.09 6.48
N THR A 162 13.83 3.91 5.47
CA THR A 162 14.71 5.07 5.39
C THR A 162 13.90 6.35 5.47
N LEU A 163 14.23 7.23 6.41
CA LEU A 163 13.65 8.57 6.47
C LEU A 163 14.10 9.37 5.24
N THR A 164 13.13 9.83 4.45
CA THR A 164 13.37 10.64 3.25
C THR A 164 13.30 12.13 3.58
N GLU A 165 12.23 12.53 4.25
CA GLU A 165 11.97 13.94 4.53
C GLU A 165 11.20 14.13 5.84
N ASP A 166 11.52 15.22 6.54
CA ASP A 166 10.73 15.76 7.64
C ASP A 166 10.06 17.04 7.19
N VAL A 167 8.77 17.17 7.46
CA VAL A 167 8.01 18.38 7.19
C VAL A 167 7.49 18.96 8.51
N LEU A 168 7.70 20.25 8.69
CA LEU A 168 7.09 20.99 9.79
C LEU A 168 5.86 21.73 9.26
N TYR A 169 4.67 21.31 9.67
CA TYR A 169 3.41 21.95 9.31
C TYR A 169 2.68 22.36 10.60
N GLN A 170 2.31 23.65 10.73
CA GLN A 170 1.66 24.22 11.92
C GLN A 170 2.38 23.91 13.25
N ALA A 171 3.71 23.90 13.23
CA ALA A 171 4.60 23.53 14.34
C ALA A 171 4.58 22.04 14.73
N GLU A 172 3.84 21.18 14.02
CA GLU A 172 3.84 19.75 14.19
C GLU A 172 4.77 19.07 13.16
N ARG A 173 5.46 18.01 13.58
CA ARG A 173 6.37 17.23 12.72
C ARG A 173 5.62 16.14 12.00
N PHE A 174 5.84 16.03 10.69
CA PHE A 174 5.42 14.92 9.85
C PHE A 174 6.66 14.26 9.26
N ALA A 175 6.73 12.95 9.25
CA ALA A 175 7.89 12.23 8.74
C ALA A 175 7.49 11.31 7.57
N PHE A 176 8.31 11.31 6.51
CA PHE A 176 8.08 10.56 5.28
C PHE A 176 9.19 9.53 5.09
N LEU A 177 8.82 8.25 5.07
CA LEU A 177 9.73 7.13 5.07
C LEU A 177 9.53 6.25 3.83
N ARG A 178 10.60 5.72 3.27
CA ARG A 178 10.55 4.82 2.12
C ARG A 178 11.09 3.43 2.44
N ALA A 179 10.51 2.43 1.79
CA ALA A 179 11.03 1.07 1.73
C ALA A 179 11.80 0.80 0.42
N GLY A 180 11.49 1.55 -0.63
CA GLY A 180 12.06 1.42 -1.98
C GLY A 180 12.79 2.68 -2.45
N THR A 181 12.61 3.02 -3.72
CA THR A 181 13.22 4.17 -4.38
C THR A 181 12.28 5.36 -4.53
N GLU A 182 11.00 5.18 -4.27
CA GLU A 182 10.00 6.25 -4.22
C GLU A 182 10.26 7.20 -3.06
N HIS A 183 9.66 8.40 -3.12
CA HIS A 183 9.82 9.40 -2.08
C HIS A 183 9.40 8.88 -0.69
N HIS A 184 8.25 8.23 -0.60
CA HIS A 184 7.80 7.58 0.63
C HIS A 184 6.84 6.44 0.35
N SER A 185 6.90 5.41 1.17
CA SER A 185 5.95 4.30 1.23
C SER A 185 5.03 4.42 2.44
N LEU A 186 5.52 5.15 3.45
CA LEU A 186 4.85 5.36 4.72
C LEU A 186 5.06 6.81 5.15
N SER A 187 4.01 7.46 5.66
CA SER A 187 4.16 8.72 6.37
C SER A 187 3.57 8.66 7.79
N LEU A 188 4.23 9.35 8.70
CA LEU A 188 3.88 9.41 10.11
C LEU A 188 3.34 10.79 10.41
N TRP A 189 2.07 10.87 10.76
CA TRP A 189 1.33 12.08 11.01
C TRP A 189 1.02 12.20 12.50
N PRO A 190 1.26 13.37 13.14
CA PRO A 190 0.93 13.52 14.53
C PRO A 190 -0.57 13.44 14.75
N LYS A 191 -0.99 12.63 15.70
CA LYS A 191 -2.41 12.35 16.00
C LYS A 191 -3.17 13.60 16.46
N SER A 192 -2.46 14.60 17.00
CA SER A 192 -3.00 15.92 17.32
C SER A 192 -3.66 16.60 16.12
N MET A 193 -3.17 16.34 14.91
CA MET A 193 -3.66 16.95 13.67
C MET A 193 -4.91 16.27 13.09
N ARG A 194 -5.31 15.11 13.60
CA ARG A 194 -6.44 14.33 13.03
C ARG A 194 -7.73 15.13 12.98
N GLU A 195 -8.13 15.74 14.11
CA GLU A 195 -9.38 16.50 14.22
C GLU A 195 -9.31 17.77 13.37
N GLU A 196 -8.19 18.47 13.42
CA GLU A 196 -7.98 19.70 12.66
C GLU A 196 -8.10 19.49 11.15
N MET A 197 -7.56 18.38 10.66
CA MET A 197 -7.62 18.01 9.24
C MET A 197 -8.95 17.34 8.84
N GLY A 198 -9.84 17.11 9.80
CA GLY A 198 -11.15 16.52 9.57
C GLY A 198 -11.14 15.07 9.12
N PHE A 199 -10.08 14.32 9.46
CA PHE A 199 -10.04 12.89 9.17
C PHE A 199 -10.91 12.09 10.13
N TRP A 200 -11.42 10.96 9.62
CA TRP A 200 -12.25 10.06 10.41
C TRP A 200 -11.51 9.55 11.65
N ASP A 201 -12.19 9.58 12.80
CA ASP A 201 -11.60 9.20 14.09
C ASP A 201 -11.68 7.69 14.39
N GLY A 202 -12.35 6.94 13.53
CA GLY A 202 -12.52 5.48 13.66
C GLY A 202 -11.29 4.65 13.29
N SER A 203 -10.33 5.25 12.58
CA SER A 203 -9.10 4.61 12.10
C SER A 203 -7.86 5.38 12.53
N THR A 204 -6.72 4.70 12.66
CA THR A 204 -5.41 5.30 12.78
C THR A 204 -4.73 5.49 11.42
N CYS A 205 -5.27 4.92 10.35
CA CYS A 205 -4.89 5.23 8.99
C CYS A 205 -5.42 6.62 8.62
N ALA A 206 -4.55 7.54 8.27
CA ALA A 206 -4.94 8.86 7.76
C ALA A 206 -5.41 8.72 6.32
N SER A 207 -4.61 8.06 5.48
CA SER A 207 -4.98 7.71 4.11
C SER A 207 -4.15 6.54 3.59
N PHE A 208 -4.59 5.98 2.47
CA PHE A 208 -3.74 5.13 1.63
C PHE A 208 -3.80 5.61 0.19
N GLY A 209 -2.66 5.51 -0.50
CA GLY A 209 -2.52 5.98 -1.87
C GLY A 209 -2.88 4.92 -2.89
N VAL A 210 -3.38 5.37 -4.03
CA VAL A 210 -3.54 4.59 -5.25
C VAL A 210 -2.97 5.40 -6.42
N GLU A 211 -2.01 4.80 -7.11
CA GLU A 211 -1.45 5.37 -8.31
C GLU A 211 -2.32 4.99 -9.51
N VAL A 212 -2.59 5.95 -10.39
CA VAL A 212 -3.29 5.72 -11.65
C VAL A 212 -2.33 5.89 -12.83
N GLY A 213 -2.68 5.33 -13.98
CA GLY A 213 -1.76 5.15 -15.10
C GLY A 213 -1.21 6.43 -15.74
N SER A 214 -1.90 7.57 -15.61
CA SER A 214 -1.44 8.84 -16.17
C SER A 214 -2.14 10.04 -15.51
N PHE A 215 -1.62 11.25 -15.76
CA PHE A 215 -2.26 12.49 -15.32
C PHE A 215 -3.68 12.65 -15.90
N GLU A 216 -3.89 12.24 -17.16
CA GLU A 216 -5.21 12.25 -17.76
C GLU A 216 -6.18 11.32 -17.05
N GLN A 217 -5.72 10.11 -16.70
CA GLN A 217 -6.50 9.16 -15.91
C GLN A 217 -6.82 9.72 -14.51
N LEU A 218 -5.89 10.43 -13.87
CA LEU A 218 -6.13 11.10 -12.59
C LEU A 218 -7.25 12.14 -12.70
N ARG A 219 -7.17 13.03 -13.69
CA ARG A 219 -8.20 14.05 -13.93
C ARG A 219 -9.57 13.43 -14.20
N ASN A 220 -9.61 12.48 -15.12
CA ASN A 220 -10.83 11.79 -15.49
C ASN A 220 -11.41 10.98 -14.33
N GLY A 221 -10.53 10.35 -13.53
CA GLY A 221 -10.91 9.62 -12.32
C GLY A 221 -11.53 10.52 -11.26
N VAL A 222 -10.93 11.68 -11.00
CA VAL A 222 -11.49 12.66 -10.05
C VAL A 222 -12.85 13.19 -10.54
N ALA A 223 -12.99 13.50 -11.82
CA ALA A 223 -14.26 13.93 -12.40
C ALA A 223 -15.33 12.84 -12.26
N PHE A 224 -15.01 11.61 -12.64
CA PHE A 224 -15.90 10.46 -12.52
C PHE A 224 -16.35 10.22 -11.07
N LEU A 225 -15.45 10.29 -10.09
CA LEU A 225 -15.79 10.12 -8.68
C LEU A 225 -16.72 11.24 -8.17
N LYS A 226 -16.43 12.49 -8.54
CA LYS A 226 -17.31 13.62 -8.22
C LYS A 226 -18.72 13.46 -8.82
N GLU A 227 -18.82 13.06 -10.09
CA GLU A 227 -20.09 12.77 -10.77
C GLU A 227 -20.84 11.60 -10.13
N SER A 228 -20.12 10.65 -9.55
CA SER A 228 -20.68 9.54 -8.79
C SER A 228 -21.07 9.91 -7.36
N GLY A 229 -20.91 11.18 -6.97
CA GLY A 229 -21.27 11.67 -5.63
C GLY A 229 -20.23 11.39 -4.54
N VAL A 230 -19.02 11.01 -4.91
CA VAL A 230 -17.92 10.81 -3.96
C VAL A 230 -17.37 12.17 -3.53
N GLU A 231 -17.20 12.37 -2.23
CA GLU A 231 -16.51 13.54 -1.68
C GLU A 231 -15.04 13.52 -2.09
N ILE A 232 -14.57 14.62 -2.67
CA ILE A 232 -13.15 14.81 -3.00
C ILE A 232 -12.63 15.95 -2.12
N ARG A 233 -11.61 15.64 -1.33
CA ARG A 233 -10.98 16.56 -0.39
C ARG A 233 -9.57 16.93 -0.86
N GLU A 234 -9.13 18.12 -0.54
CA GLU A 234 -7.76 18.58 -0.69
C GLU A 234 -7.06 18.52 0.67
N VAL A 235 -5.80 18.14 0.64
CA VAL A 235 -4.89 18.15 1.80
C VAL A 235 -3.76 19.15 1.50
N PRO A 236 -3.24 19.87 2.49
CA PRO A 236 -2.18 20.86 2.26
C PRO A 236 -0.99 20.29 1.49
N ALA A 237 -0.47 21.07 0.54
CA ALA A 237 0.61 20.63 -0.36
C ALA A 237 1.89 20.20 0.38
N GLU A 238 2.14 20.79 1.52
CA GLU A 238 3.28 20.47 2.39
C GLU A 238 3.23 19.03 2.92
N LEU A 239 2.03 18.43 2.95
CA LEU A 239 1.81 17.07 3.45
C LEU A 239 1.84 15.99 2.35
N HIS A 240 2.29 16.38 1.15
CA HIS A 240 2.48 15.48 0.01
C HIS A 240 3.82 15.70 -0.67
N PRO A 241 4.94 15.70 0.06
CA PRO A 241 6.23 15.85 -0.56
C PRO A 241 6.45 14.74 -1.60
N GLY A 242 7.03 15.08 -2.74
CA GLY A 242 7.23 14.14 -3.85
C GLY A 242 6.03 13.89 -4.75
N VAL A 243 4.85 14.46 -4.47
CA VAL A 243 3.63 14.32 -5.29
C VAL A 243 3.12 15.68 -5.72
N ASP A 244 3.01 15.91 -7.03
CA ASP A 244 2.60 17.22 -7.59
C ASP A 244 1.09 17.37 -7.72
N TYR A 245 0.39 16.28 -8.04
CA TYR A 245 -1.05 16.23 -8.26
C TYR A 245 -1.66 15.07 -7.47
N ALA A 246 -2.45 15.38 -6.47
CA ALA A 246 -3.19 14.40 -5.70
C ALA A 246 -4.60 14.89 -5.37
N ALA A 247 -5.51 13.96 -5.18
CA ALA A 247 -6.87 14.20 -4.71
C ALA A 247 -7.24 13.12 -3.70
N TYR A 248 -8.03 13.46 -2.70
CA TYR A 248 -8.46 12.51 -1.66
C TYR A 248 -9.94 12.19 -1.85
N ALA A 249 -10.24 10.98 -2.26
CA ALA A 249 -11.59 10.45 -2.30
C ALA A 249 -11.94 9.88 -0.91
N ILE A 250 -13.12 10.24 -0.41
CA ILE A 250 -13.61 9.71 0.85
C ILE A 250 -14.59 8.58 0.57
N ASP A 251 -14.31 7.41 1.11
CA ASP A 251 -15.17 6.25 0.95
C ASP A 251 -16.44 6.36 1.84
N PRO A 252 -17.44 5.46 1.68
CA PRO A 252 -18.67 5.51 2.47
C PRO A 252 -18.48 5.38 3.98
N ASP A 253 -17.38 4.77 4.43
CA ASP A 253 -17.04 4.59 5.84
C ASP A 253 -16.16 5.71 6.40
N GLY A 254 -15.70 6.63 5.55
CA GLY A 254 -14.92 7.81 5.92
C GLY A 254 -13.41 7.66 5.75
N HIS A 255 -12.93 6.57 5.15
CA HIS A 255 -11.51 6.42 4.86
C HIS A 255 -11.09 7.33 3.69
N ALA A 256 -9.93 7.94 3.80
CA ALA A 256 -9.37 8.76 2.73
C ALA A 256 -8.48 7.90 1.80
N ILE A 257 -8.73 8.03 0.51
CA ILE A 257 -7.97 7.36 -0.55
C ILE A 257 -7.27 8.45 -1.36
N GLN A 258 -5.94 8.51 -1.28
CA GLN A 258 -5.14 9.44 -2.08
C GLN A 258 -5.02 8.91 -3.51
N LEU A 259 -5.61 9.62 -4.47
CA LEU A 259 -5.38 9.35 -5.90
C LEU A 259 -4.24 10.24 -6.39
N TYR A 260 -3.26 9.64 -7.07
CA TYR A 260 -2.16 10.35 -7.73
C TYR A 260 -1.72 9.57 -8.97
N TYR A 261 -0.88 10.16 -9.84
CA TYR A 261 -0.37 9.45 -11.02
C TYR A 261 1.15 9.28 -11.02
N TYR A 262 1.85 10.05 -10.18
CA TYR A 262 3.30 10.02 -10.10
C TYR A 262 3.77 10.45 -8.72
N MET A 263 4.71 9.69 -8.17
CA MET A 263 5.49 10.06 -6.99
C MET A 263 6.97 10.12 -7.39
N GLU A 264 7.66 11.13 -6.88
CA GLU A 264 9.10 11.29 -7.11
C GLU A 264 9.88 10.02 -6.75
N ASN A 265 10.78 9.65 -7.65
CA ASN A 265 11.76 8.61 -7.38
C ASN A 265 13.06 9.25 -6.87
N VAL A 266 13.38 9.04 -5.60
CA VAL A 266 14.60 9.58 -4.99
C VAL A 266 15.82 8.69 -5.25
N GLY A 267 15.61 7.49 -5.76
CA GLY A 267 16.66 6.53 -6.12
C GLY A 267 17.54 6.12 -4.94
N TRP A 268 18.64 5.49 -5.25
CA TRP A 268 19.58 4.98 -4.25
C TRP A 268 20.32 6.08 -3.46
N GLN A 269 20.44 7.28 -4.01
CA GLN A 269 21.12 8.39 -3.35
C GLN A 269 20.25 9.12 -2.34
N GLY A 270 18.93 8.88 -2.37
CA GLY A 270 17.99 9.45 -1.43
C GLY A 270 17.84 10.98 -1.52
N SER A 271 18.14 11.57 -2.69
CA SER A 271 18.01 13.01 -2.90
C SER A 271 16.63 13.31 -3.48
N SER A 272 15.79 14.00 -2.70
CA SER A 272 14.52 14.55 -3.18
C SER A 272 14.72 15.84 -3.98
N ARG A 273 13.71 16.19 -4.77
CA ARG A 273 13.65 17.49 -5.46
C ARG A 273 13.53 18.63 -4.44
N ASP A 274 14.03 19.80 -4.82
CA ASP A 274 13.68 21.03 -4.12
C ASP A 274 12.18 21.32 -4.31
N VAL A 275 11.41 21.09 -3.27
CA VAL A 275 10.00 21.47 -3.10
C VAL A 275 9.10 21.09 -4.28
N SER A 276 8.49 19.91 -4.24
CA SER A 276 7.28 19.65 -5.02
C SER A 276 6.16 20.55 -4.48
N LYS A 277 5.55 21.33 -5.36
CA LYS A 277 4.37 22.10 -5.02
C LYS A 277 3.17 21.37 -5.62
N GLN A 278 2.35 20.84 -4.76
CA GLN A 278 1.07 20.32 -5.19
C GLN A 278 0.21 21.44 -5.79
N THR A 279 -0.44 21.16 -6.92
CA THR A 279 -1.34 22.10 -7.54
C THR A 279 -2.78 21.79 -7.09
N PRO A 280 -3.53 22.81 -6.58
CA PRO A 280 -4.94 22.63 -6.22
C PRO A 280 -5.77 22.07 -7.37
N ILE A 281 -6.76 21.23 -7.05
CA ILE A 281 -7.55 20.47 -8.05
C ILE A 281 -8.25 21.38 -9.06
N ASP A 282 -8.75 22.54 -8.63
CA ASP A 282 -9.43 23.51 -9.47
C ASP A 282 -8.49 24.27 -10.44
N GLN A 283 -7.18 24.13 -10.23
CA GLN A 283 -6.13 24.74 -11.04
C GLN A 283 -5.38 23.74 -11.91
N TRP A 284 -5.78 22.46 -11.90
CA TRP A 284 -5.11 21.46 -12.72
C TRP A 284 -5.21 21.80 -14.21
N PRO A 285 -4.08 21.77 -14.95
CA PRO A 285 -4.09 22.03 -16.39
C PRO A 285 -4.78 20.87 -17.14
N GLU A 286 -5.13 21.11 -18.40
CA GLU A 286 -5.67 20.04 -19.24
C GLU A 286 -4.62 18.96 -19.53
N THR A 287 -3.39 19.38 -19.73
CA THR A 287 -2.24 18.50 -20.00
C THR A 287 -1.04 19.01 -19.25
N ILE A 288 -0.12 18.10 -18.93
CA ILE A 288 1.16 18.42 -18.32
C ILE A 288 2.29 18.12 -19.33
N SER A 289 3.43 18.78 -19.15
CA SER A 289 4.66 18.40 -19.84
C SER A 289 5.12 17.03 -19.36
N PRO A 290 5.78 16.23 -20.22
CA PRO A 290 6.42 15.00 -19.77
C PRO A 290 7.34 15.27 -18.58
N LEU A 291 7.45 14.29 -17.69
CA LEU A 291 8.39 14.35 -16.59
C LEU A 291 9.82 14.53 -17.11
N SER A 292 10.65 15.23 -16.34
CA SER A 292 12.03 15.43 -16.70
C SER A 292 12.80 14.10 -16.72
N ASP A 293 13.73 13.94 -17.64
CA ASP A 293 14.63 12.78 -17.73
C ASP A 293 15.49 12.57 -16.45
N THR A 294 15.51 13.55 -15.56
CA THR A 294 16.17 13.41 -14.25
C THR A 294 15.36 12.55 -13.27
N TYR A 295 14.10 12.31 -13.58
CA TYR A 295 13.24 11.39 -12.85
C TYR A 295 13.21 10.09 -13.62
N ALA A 296 13.94 9.10 -13.14
CA ALA A 296 13.80 7.76 -13.65
C ALA A 296 12.43 7.25 -13.24
N ASP A 297 11.52 7.19 -14.19
CA ASP A 297 10.34 6.35 -14.03
C ASP A 297 10.81 4.96 -13.67
N GLN A 298 10.13 4.36 -12.71
CA GLN A 298 10.44 3.00 -12.36
C GLN A 298 10.18 2.13 -13.58
N THR A 299 11.24 1.78 -14.26
CA THR A 299 11.14 0.89 -15.40
C THR A 299 10.62 -0.44 -14.92
N TYR A 300 9.68 -0.99 -15.64
CA TYR A 300 9.27 -2.38 -15.47
C TYR A 300 10.49 -3.30 -15.39
N THR A 301 10.61 -4.01 -14.29
CA THR A 301 11.83 -4.75 -13.96
C THR A 301 11.76 -6.24 -14.27
N GLY A 302 10.67 -6.71 -14.86
CA GLY A 302 10.59 -8.12 -15.22
C GLY A 302 9.19 -8.57 -15.64
N PRO A 303 9.07 -9.81 -16.14
CA PRO A 303 7.82 -10.37 -16.65
C PRO A 303 6.75 -10.57 -15.58
N LEU A 304 7.15 -10.49 -14.32
CA LEU A 304 6.31 -10.67 -13.15
C LEU A 304 6.24 -9.41 -12.28
N GLY A 305 6.93 -8.33 -12.69
CA GLY A 305 7.01 -7.05 -11.98
C GLY A 305 5.76 -6.24 -12.04
#